data_56d0a04fb42550d850785cad1a76e6a7
#
_entry.id   56d0a04fb42550d850785cad1a76e6a7
#
_cell.length_a   1.000
_cell.length_b   1.000
_cell.length_c   1.000
_cell.angle_alpha   90.00
_cell.angle_beta   90.00
_cell.angle_gamma   90.00
#
_symmetry.space_group_name_H-M   'P 1'
#
loop_
_entity.id
_entity.type
_entity.pdbx_description
1 polymer ?
#
loop_
_entity_poly.entity_id
_entity_poly.type
_entity_poly.pdbx_seq_one_letter_code
_entity_poly.pdbx_strand_id
1 'polypeptide(L)'
;GFNFLDVGGENYDKNMSGRFYELADEMRLVHEHLPRAFLAAVLFLPLPASRDKGKRSSFAHMVVELRERTNPADPSLPRVPGKCDMGWVALYAEGDEPEGFPRGVVRFFNAARDCPRSGRPKVLETESLSEMAAAIVEAARRQIKPNYVAS
;
A
#
# COMPACT_ATOMS: atom_id res chain seq x y z
N GLY A 1 -7.78 -0.83 -10.97
CA GLY A 1 -9.06 -1.12 -10.32
C GLY A 1 -9.07 -0.69 -8.88
N PHE A 2 -10.15 -0.08 -8.44
CA PHE A 2 -10.37 0.21 -7.02
C PHE A 2 -11.06 -0.99 -6.39
N ASN A 3 -10.33 -1.78 -5.63
CA ASN A 3 -10.93 -2.84 -4.84
C ASN A 3 -11.24 -2.30 -3.44
N PHE A 4 -12.50 -1.92 -3.21
CA PHE A 4 -12.98 -1.68 -1.86
C PHE A 4 -13.12 -3.03 -1.16
N LEU A 5 -12.41 -3.21 -0.06
CA LEU A 5 -12.78 -4.24 0.90
C LEU A 5 -14.10 -3.76 1.53
N ASP A 6 -15.23 -4.27 1.04
CA ASP A 6 -16.49 -4.14 1.74
C ASP A 6 -16.41 -4.99 3.01
N VAL A 7 -16.09 -4.32 4.08
CA VAL A 7 -15.92 -4.94 5.39
C VAL A 7 -17.13 -4.58 6.24
N GLY A 8 -18.27 -5.07 5.85
CA GLY A 8 -19.43 -5.10 6.70
C GLY A 8 -19.15 -6.03 7.90
N GLY A 9 -18.64 -5.48 9.01
CA GLY A 9 -18.39 -6.23 10.23
C GLY A 9 -16.98 -6.06 10.81
N GLU A 10 -16.77 -6.51 12.03
CA GLU A 10 -15.56 -6.33 12.82
C GLU A 10 -14.35 -7.21 12.37
N ASN A 11 -14.48 -7.98 11.29
CA ASN A 11 -13.44 -8.91 10.85
C ASN A 11 -12.83 -8.49 9.52
N TYR A 12 -11.94 -7.52 9.59
CA TYR A 12 -11.24 -6.95 8.43
C TYR A 12 -10.26 -7.92 7.75
N ASP A 13 -9.88 -9.02 8.40
CA ASP A 13 -8.97 -10.04 7.85
C ASP A 13 -9.69 -11.09 6.99
N LYS A 14 -11.00 -11.22 7.07
CA LYS A 14 -11.75 -12.37 6.57
C LYS A 14 -11.51 -12.68 5.08
N ASN A 15 -11.24 -11.67 4.27
CA ASN A 15 -11.01 -11.84 2.83
C ASN A 15 -9.64 -11.31 2.38
N MET A 16 -8.75 -11.03 3.32
CA MET A 16 -7.48 -10.39 3.02
C MET A 16 -6.61 -11.26 2.10
N SER A 17 -6.50 -12.55 2.40
CA SER A 17 -5.70 -13.48 1.58
C SER A 17 -6.18 -13.53 0.13
N GLY A 18 -7.50 -13.61 -0.09
CA GLY A 18 -8.09 -13.60 -1.44
C GLY A 18 -7.74 -12.32 -2.20
N ARG A 19 -7.81 -11.17 -1.53
CA ARG A 19 -7.44 -9.87 -2.14
C ARG A 19 -5.97 -9.78 -2.53
N PHE A 20 -5.07 -10.35 -1.72
CA PHE A 20 -3.66 -10.40 -2.06
C PHE A 20 -3.36 -11.34 -3.23
N TYR A 21 -4.08 -12.46 -3.37
CA TYR A 21 -3.97 -13.32 -4.55
C TYR A 21 -4.45 -12.61 -5.81
N GLU A 22 -5.61 -11.94 -5.75
CA GLU A 22 -6.13 -11.14 -6.88
C GLU A 22 -5.12 -10.04 -7.29
N LEU A 23 -4.59 -9.30 -6.32
CA LEU A 23 -3.58 -8.26 -6.57
C LEU A 23 -2.32 -8.84 -7.23
N ALA A 24 -1.82 -9.97 -6.74
CA ALA A 24 -0.65 -10.63 -7.31
C ALA A 24 -0.89 -11.09 -8.75
N ASP A 25 -2.05 -11.63 -9.04
CA ASP A 25 -2.43 -12.03 -10.41
C ASP A 25 -2.54 -10.83 -11.34
N GLU A 26 -3.17 -9.74 -10.89
CA GLU A 26 -3.25 -8.50 -11.68
C GLU A 26 -1.85 -7.94 -12.00
N MET A 27 -0.97 -7.88 -11.01
CA MET A 27 0.41 -7.40 -11.20
C MET A 27 1.20 -8.29 -12.16
N ARG A 28 1.04 -9.61 -12.03
CA ARG A 28 1.67 -10.58 -12.94
C ARG A 28 1.20 -10.38 -14.37
N LEU A 29 -0.11 -10.25 -14.60
CA LEU A 29 -0.69 -10.01 -15.93
C LEU A 29 -0.18 -8.70 -16.55
N VAL A 30 -0.09 -7.63 -15.75
CA VAL A 30 0.47 -6.37 -16.27
C VAL A 30 1.93 -6.56 -16.69
N HIS A 31 2.77 -7.22 -15.90
CA HIS A 31 4.17 -7.44 -16.23
C HIS A 31 4.37 -8.43 -17.40
N GLU A 32 3.46 -9.36 -17.63
CA GLU A 32 3.49 -10.23 -18.82
C GLU A 32 3.34 -9.42 -20.11
N HIS A 33 2.49 -8.39 -20.11
CA HIS A 33 2.23 -7.55 -21.28
C HIS A 33 3.14 -6.31 -21.33
N LEU A 34 3.50 -5.76 -20.18
CA LEU A 34 4.29 -4.56 -20.00
C LEU A 34 5.42 -4.81 -18.98
N PRO A 35 6.48 -5.52 -19.35
CA PRO A 35 7.52 -5.97 -18.40
C PRO A 35 8.24 -4.84 -17.65
N ARG A 36 8.20 -3.62 -18.18
CA ARG A 36 8.83 -2.44 -17.59
C ARG A 36 7.84 -1.51 -16.88
N ALA A 37 6.58 -1.90 -16.75
CA ALA A 37 5.59 -1.08 -16.05
C ALA A 37 6.01 -0.86 -14.59
N PHE A 38 5.93 0.39 -14.15
CA PHE A 38 6.05 0.74 -12.74
C PHE A 38 4.68 0.57 -12.08
N LEU A 39 4.60 -0.26 -11.06
CA LEU A 39 3.35 -0.59 -10.39
C LEU A 39 3.34 -0.05 -8.95
N ALA A 40 2.33 0.72 -8.63
CA ALA A 40 2.04 1.16 -7.28
C ALA A 40 0.73 0.51 -6.80
N ALA A 41 0.76 -0.13 -5.64
CA ALA A 41 -0.40 -0.74 -5.03
C ALA A 41 -0.91 0.10 -3.86
N VAL A 42 -2.21 0.33 -3.80
CA VAL A 42 -2.87 1.01 -2.67
C VAL A 42 -4.05 0.17 -2.21
N LEU A 43 -4.01 -0.24 -0.95
CA LEU A 43 -5.08 -1.00 -0.30
C LEU A 43 -5.76 -0.12 0.74
N PHE A 44 -7.09 -0.09 0.74
CA PHE A 44 -7.89 0.75 1.63
C PHE A 44 -8.42 -0.05 2.82
N LEU A 45 -8.27 0.52 4.02
CA LEU A 45 -8.84 0.00 5.25
C LEU A 45 -9.50 1.12 6.06
N PRO A 46 -10.63 0.86 6.72
CA PRO A 46 -11.16 1.80 7.70
C PRO A 46 -10.24 1.91 8.91
N LEU A 47 -10.18 3.08 9.51
CA LEU A 47 -9.28 3.37 10.64
C LEU A 47 -9.44 2.39 11.82
N PRO A 48 -10.64 1.89 12.18
CA PRO A 48 -10.81 0.88 13.22
C PRO A 48 -10.00 -0.40 13.01
N ALA A 49 -9.67 -0.76 11.76
CA ALA A 49 -8.82 -1.92 11.45
C ALA A 49 -7.40 -1.81 12.02
N SER A 50 -6.97 -0.63 12.46
CA SER A 50 -5.68 -0.43 13.13
C SER A 50 -5.65 -0.88 14.58
N ARG A 51 -6.81 -1.14 15.19
CA ARG A 51 -6.96 -1.55 16.61
C ARG A 51 -8.00 -2.65 16.84
N ASP A 52 -8.33 -3.37 15.82
CA ASP A 52 -9.33 -4.45 15.87
C ASP A 52 -8.85 -5.68 16.65
N LYS A 53 -7.54 -5.85 16.80
CA LYS A 53 -6.92 -7.00 17.50
C LYS A 53 -5.77 -6.56 18.39
N GLY A 54 -5.66 -7.17 19.58
CA GLY A 54 -4.69 -6.76 20.60
C GLY A 54 -3.22 -7.11 20.30
N LYS A 55 -2.96 -8.22 19.58
CA LYS A 55 -1.59 -8.65 19.30
C LYS A 55 -1.03 -8.09 18.00
N ARG A 56 -1.83 -8.11 16.94
CA ARG A 56 -1.50 -7.59 15.62
C ARG A 56 -2.80 -7.20 14.94
N SER A 57 -2.95 -5.92 14.65
CA SER A 57 -4.14 -5.42 13.97
C SER A 57 -4.22 -5.89 12.52
N SER A 58 -5.41 -5.85 11.94
CA SER A 58 -5.59 -6.11 10.51
C SER A 58 -4.80 -5.13 9.64
N PHE A 59 -4.68 -3.88 10.06
CA PHE A 59 -3.81 -2.89 9.42
C PHE A 59 -2.34 -3.34 9.39
N ALA A 60 -1.79 -3.72 10.55
CA ALA A 60 -0.39 -4.18 10.65
C ALA A 60 -0.16 -5.45 9.83
N HIS A 61 -1.13 -6.36 9.79
CA HIS A 61 -1.07 -7.55 8.96
C HIS A 61 -1.03 -7.17 7.47
N MET A 62 -1.92 -6.30 7.02
CA MET A 62 -1.97 -5.84 5.62
C MET A 62 -0.67 -5.15 5.19
N VAL A 63 -0.07 -4.32 6.05
CA VAL A 63 1.22 -3.67 5.76
C VAL A 63 2.32 -4.69 5.51
N VAL A 64 2.41 -5.73 6.34
CA VAL A 64 3.44 -6.77 6.18
C VAL A 64 3.22 -7.58 4.91
N GLU A 65 1.99 -8.02 4.65
CA GLU A 65 1.64 -8.77 3.44
C GLU A 65 1.91 -7.96 2.16
N LEU A 66 1.60 -6.66 2.17
CA LEU A 66 1.88 -5.79 1.03
C LEU A 66 3.39 -5.57 0.85
N ARG A 67 4.14 -5.42 1.94
CA ARG A 67 5.60 -5.29 1.90
C ARG A 67 6.26 -6.49 1.24
N GLU A 68 5.84 -7.70 1.55
CA GLU A 68 6.34 -8.93 0.95
C GLU A 68 6.06 -9.02 -0.56
N ARG A 69 5.04 -8.31 -1.03
CA ARG A 69 4.64 -8.22 -2.44
C ARG A 69 5.15 -6.96 -3.13
N THR A 70 6.06 -6.25 -2.50
CA THR A 70 6.68 -5.03 -3.02
C THR A 70 8.17 -5.28 -3.29
N ASN A 71 8.65 -4.85 -4.44
CA ASN A 71 10.06 -4.90 -4.75
C ASN A 71 10.86 -3.97 -3.81
N PRO A 72 12.11 -4.33 -3.47
CA PRO A 72 12.99 -3.43 -2.73
C PRO A 72 13.15 -2.08 -3.44
N ALA A 73 13.25 -1.01 -2.66
CA ALA A 73 13.48 0.33 -3.20
C ALA A 73 14.88 0.51 -3.80
N ASP A 74 15.83 -0.39 -3.50
CA ASP A 74 17.18 -0.35 -4.03
C ASP A 74 17.19 -0.69 -5.53
N PRO A 75 17.54 0.26 -6.42
CA PRO A 75 17.53 0.04 -7.87
C PRO A 75 18.62 -0.93 -8.33
N SER A 76 19.61 -1.26 -7.50
CA SER A 76 20.66 -2.25 -7.81
C SER A 76 20.14 -3.69 -7.71
N LEU A 77 19.04 -3.92 -7.01
CA LEU A 77 18.46 -5.23 -6.87
C LEU A 77 17.50 -5.54 -8.02
N PRO A 78 17.48 -6.80 -8.49
CA PRO A 78 16.59 -7.19 -9.58
C PRO A 78 15.13 -7.08 -9.16
N ARG A 79 14.31 -6.54 -10.06
CA ARG A 79 12.85 -6.51 -9.87
C ARG A 79 12.26 -7.90 -10.13
N VAL A 80 11.37 -8.31 -9.25
CA VAL A 80 10.64 -9.57 -9.38
C VAL A 80 9.32 -9.29 -10.12
N PRO A 81 9.06 -9.94 -11.27
CA PRO A 81 7.77 -9.83 -11.94
C PRO A 81 6.63 -10.28 -11.02
N GLY A 82 5.48 -9.60 -11.13
CA GLY A 82 4.32 -9.89 -10.27
C GLY A 82 4.37 -9.24 -8.88
N LYS A 83 5.40 -8.44 -8.59
CA LYS A 83 5.45 -7.55 -7.42
C LYS A 83 5.25 -6.10 -7.84
N CYS A 84 4.68 -5.29 -6.95
CA CYS A 84 4.64 -3.84 -7.14
C CYS A 84 6.00 -3.20 -6.79
N ASP A 85 6.19 -1.97 -7.23
CA ASP A 85 7.40 -1.19 -6.95
C ASP A 85 7.25 -0.35 -5.69
N MET A 86 6.04 0.07 -5.37
CA MET A 86 5.68 0.77 -4.15
C MET A 86 4.31 0.32 -3.67
N GLY A 87 4.10 0.32 -2.36
CA GLY A 87 2.83 -0.06 -1.76
C GLY A 87 2.43 0.81 -0.59
N TRP A 88 1.15 1.12 -0.48
CA TRP A 88 0.55 1.86 0.63
C TRP A 88 -0.70 1.18 1.16
N VAL A 89 -0.91 1.29 2.45
CA VAL A 89 -2.20 1.04 3.07
C VAL A 89 -2.84 2.39 3.38
N ALA A 90 -3.96 2.66 2.77
CA ALA A 90 -4.73 3.87 2.96
C ALA A 90 -5.74 3.67 4.10
N LEU A 91 -5.67 4.53 5.10
CA LEU A 91 -6.59 4.54 6.23
C LEU A 91 -7.59 5.68 6.08
N TYR A 92 -8.88 5.37 6.20
CA TYR A 92 -9.95 6.35 6.15
C TYR A 92 -10.82 6.29 7.41
N ALA A 93 -11.30 7.45 7.86
CA ALA A 93 -12.20 7.56 8.99
C ALA A 93 -13.66 7.69 8.50
N GLU A 94 -14.54 6.83 9.00
CA GLU A 94 -15.98 6.88 8.71
C GLU A 94 -16.73 7.85 9.63
N GLY A 95 -16.17 8.15 10.79
CA GLY A 95 -16.68 9.05 11.80
C GLY A 95 -15.70 10.15 12.19
N ASP A 96 -16.07 10.97 13.15
CA ASP A 96 -15.17 11.97 13.73
C ASP A 96 -14.16 11.27 14.64
N GLU A 97 -12.99 11.02 14.12
CA GLU A 97 -11.86 10.50 14.87
C GLU A 97 -10.95 11.65 15.33
N PRO A 98 -10.40 11.60 16.54
CA PRO A 98 -9.53 12.65 17.03
C PRO A 98 -8.20 12.68 16.28
N GLU A 99 -7.59 13.85 16.25
CA GLU A 99 -6.17 14.06 15.89
C GLU A 99 -5.73 13.58 14.51
N GLY A 100 -6.10 14.31 13.47
CA GLY A 100 -5.52 14.15 12.13
C GLY A 100 -6.21 13.10 11.23
N PHE A 101 -7.26 12.45 11.74
CA PHE A 101 -8.12 11.55 10.97
C PHE A 101 -9.59 12.00 11.01
N PRO A 102 -9.92 13.22 10.58
CA PRO A 102 -11.31 13.66 10.51
C PRO A 102 -12.07 12.84 9.46
N ARG A 103 -13.38 12.80 9.60
CA ARG A 103 -14.27 12.14 8.65
C ARG A 103 -13.98 12.58 7.21
N GLY A 104 -13.87 11.62 6.32
CA GLY A 104 -13.63 11.85 4.89
C GLY A 104 -12.16 12.10 4.51
N VAL A 105 -11.25 12.15 5.48
CA VAL A 105 -9.81 12.23 5.20
C VAL A 105 -9.24 10.83 5.02
N VAL A 106 -8.43 10.67 4.00
CA VAL A 106 -7.65 9.44 3.73
C VAL A 106 -6.18 9.74 3.96
N ARG A 107 -5.51 8.87 4.72
CA ARG A 107 -4.08 8.93 4.96
C ARG A 107 -3.40 7.67 4.43
N PHE A 108 -2.25 7.85 3.78
CA PHE A 108 -1.51 6.78 3.12
C PHE A 108 -0.28 6.39 3.93
N PHE A 109 -0.24 5.15 4.38
CA PHE A 109 0.90 4.59 5.11
C PHE A 109 1.76 3.76 4.15
N ASN A 110 3.01 4.17 3.95
CA ASN A 110 3.94 3.45 3.09
C ASN A 110 4.31 2.11 3.72
N ALA A 111 4.08 1.00 3.00
CA ALA A 111 4.32 -0.34 3.50
C ALA A 111 5.81 -0.66 3.78
N ALA A 112 6.74 0.12 3.24
CA ALA A 112 8.15 -0.02 3.53
C ALA A 112 8.56 0.49 4.93
N ARG A 113 7.71 1.29 5.57
CA ARG A 113 7.98 1.83 6.92
C ARG A 113 7.67 0.80 8.00
N ASP A 114 8.32 0.98 9.15
CA ASP A 114 7.98 0.23 10.34
C ASP A 114 6.55 0.54 10.78
N CYS A 115 5.77 -0.49 11.02
CA CYS A 115 4.35 -0.39 11.34
C CYS A 115 4.11 -0.76 12.81
N PRO A 116 3.31 0.01 13.55
CA PRO A 116 2.90 -0.39 14.88
C PRO A 116 2.08 -1.69 14.81
N ARG A 117 2.35 -2.64 15.72
CA ARG A 117 1.63 -3.92 15.75
C ARG A 117 0.14 -3.76 16.04
N SER A 118 -0.20 -2.76 16.82
CA SER A 118 -1.58 -2.38 17.16
C SER A 118 -1.65 -0.88 17.35
N GLY A 119 -2.79 -0.29 17.04
CA GLY A 119 -2.99 1.14 17.07
C GLY A 119 -2.76 1.79 15.72
N ARG A 120 -3.27 3.01 15.59
CA ARG A 120 -3.11 3.81 14.37
C ARG A 120 -1.66 4.32 14.25
N PRO A 121 -1.15 4.49 13.03
CA PRO A 121 0.12 5.20 12.83
C PRO A 121 -0.04 6.67 13.23
N LYS A 122 1.06 7.33 13.59
CA LYS A 122 1.07 8.78 13.79
C LYS A 122 0.81 9.49 12.45
N VAL A 123 0.16 10.65 12.49
CA VAL A 123 -0.10 11.43 11.27
C VAL A 123 1.19 11.73 10.49
N LEU A 124 2.28 12.03 11.20
CA LEU A 124 3.60 12.30 10.59
C LEU A 124 4.23 11.06 9.91
N GLU A 125 3.75 9.86 10.22
CA GLU A 125 4.18 8.60 9.58
C GLU A 125 3.35 8.29 8.34
N THR A 126 2.33 9.10 8.05
CA THR A 126 1.44 8.95 6.90
C THR A 126 1.66 10.06 5.89
N GLU A 127 1.21 9.83 4.69
CA GLU A 127 1.30 10.76 3.55
C GLU A 127 -0.11 11.21 3.13
N SER A 128 -0.19 12.43 2.61
CA SER A 128 -1.37 12.91 1.87
C SER A 128 -1.42 12.26 0.49
N LEU A 129 -2.53 12.40 -0.23
CA LEU A 129 -2.65 11.94 -1.61
C LEU A 129 -1.60 12.58 -2.52
N SER A 130 -1.35 13.87 -2.39
CA SER A 130 -0.35 14.59 -3.19
C SER A 130 1.08 14.16 -2.87
N GLU A 131 1.40 13.90 -1.61
CA GLU A 131 2.72 13.38 -1.20
C GLU A 131 2.94 11.96 -1.74
N MET A 132 1.96 11.08 -1.64
CA MET A 132 2.01 9.73 -2.22
C MET A 132 2.19 9.79 -3.74
N ALA A 133 1.39 10.61 -4.44
CA ALA A 133 1.47 10.76 -5.89
C ALA A 133 2.85 11.28 -6.32
N ALA A 134 3.41 12.27 -5.61
CA ALA A 134 4.74 12.79 -5.87
C ALA A 134 5.82 11.73 -5.69
N ALA A 135 5.72 10.90 -4.65
CA ALA A 135 6.65 9.79 -4.41
C ALA A 135 6.62 8.76 -5.53
N ILE A 136 5.45 8.41 -6.05
CA ILE A 136 5.28 7.49 -7.18
C ILE A 136 5.96 8.06 -8.43
N VAL A 137 5.69 9.31 -8.77
CA VAL A 137 6.24 9.97 -9.96
C VAL A 137 7.77 10.04 -9.87
N GLU A 138 8.32 10.41 -8.72
CA GLU A 138 9.76 10.49 -8.52
C GLU A 138 10.43 9.12 -8.66
N ALA A 139 9.89 8.08 -8.03
CA ALA A 139 10.43 6.73 -8.11
C ALA A 139 10.35 6.17 -9.54
N ALA A 140 9.24 6.39 -10.25
CA ALA A 140 9.09 5.98 -11.64
C ALA A 140 10.09 6.69 -12.56
N ARG A 141 10.35 7.97 -12.35
CA ARG A 141 11.36 8.74 -13.12
C ARG A 141 12.78 8.20 -12.90
N ARG A 142 13.14 7.84 -11.67
CA ARG A 142 14.46 7.24 -11.38
C ARG A 142 14.64 5.92 -12.12
N GLN A 143 13.59 5.14 -12.25
CA GLN A 143 13.64 3.85 -12.92
C GLN A 143 13.74 3.98 -14.45
N ILE A 144 13.17 5.03 -15.03
CA ILE A 144 13.18 5.28 -16.49
C ILE A 144 14.50 5.90 -16.96
N LYS A 145 15.11 6.77 -16.16
CA LYS A 145 16.34 7.51 -16.52
C LYS A 145 17.50 6.66 -17.05
N PRO A 146 17.86 5.50 -16.47
CA PRO A 146 18.97 4.70 -16.96
C PRO A 146 18.77 4.14 -18.38
N ASN A 147 17.54 4.05 -18.85
CA ASN A 147 17.21 3.48 -20.15
C ASN A 147 17.20 4.52 -21.30
N TYR A 148 17.20 5.81 -20.97
CA TYR A 148 17.18 6.90 -21.98
C TYR A 148 18.55 7.49 -22.28
N VAL A 149 19.56 7.21 -21.47
CA VAL A 149 20.91 7.76 -21.63
C VAL A 149 21.78 6.90 -22.56
N ALA A 150 21.30 5.77 -23.03
CA ALA A 150 22.05 4.81 -23.87
C ALA A 150 21.82 4.96 -25.39
N SER A 151 21.25 6.09 -25.83
CA SER A 151 21.13 6.38 -27.28
C SER A 151 22.03 7.49 -27.73
#